data_c10940fc65b1f550da09c014d4f229a8
#
_entry.id   c10940fc65b1f550da09c014d4f229a8
#
_cell.length_a   1.000
_cell.length_b   1.000
_cell.length_c   1.000
_cell.angle_alpha   90.00
_cell.angle_beta   90.00
_cell.angle_gamma   90.00
#
_symmetry.space_group_name_H-M   'P 1'
#
loop_
_entity.id
_entity.type
_entity.pdbx_description
1 polymer ?
#
loop_
_entity_poly.entity_id
_entity_poly.type
_entity_poly.pdbx_seq_one_letter_code
_entity_poly.pdbx_strand_id
1 'polypeptide(L)'
;MEYTVRAARITDIEALVALSGGSLGDGSSGPLGPADLMRQLVFLPHATVLVAERKRDILGGAVLAIRPSVRAGGYVGTIDLLVVDPAGEPDAVSASLIEECLRSAANKGCASVEAQQPDDPAEQKRWKRQGFVDDVPVLRHEVAPAGRRR
;
A
#
# COMPACT_ATOMS: atom_id res chain seq x y z
N MET A 1 -7.53 1.13 -23.00
CA MET A 1 -6.16 0.69 -22.74
C MET A 1 -6.19 -0.46 -21.75
N GLU A 2 -5.51 -1.53 -22.07
CA GLU A 2 -5.58 -2.73 -21.25
C GLU A 2 -4.36 -2.89 -20.36
N TYR A 3 -4.61 -3.25 -19.12
CA TYR A 3 -3.61 -3.61 -18.14
C TYR A 3 -4.19 -4.69 -17.23
N THR A 4 -3.33 -5.40 -16.54
CA THR A 4 -3.76 -6.42 -15.57
C THR A 4 -3.22 -6.09 -14.20
N VAL A 5 -4.02 -6.39 -13.17
CA VAL A 5 -3.58 -6.31 -11.78
C VAL A 5 -3.24 -7.73 -11.32
N ARG A 6 -2.07 -7.90 -10.77
CA ARG A 6 -1.58 -9.21 -10.30
C ARG A 6 -0.75 -9.07 -9.05
N ALA A 7 -0.48 -10.20 -8.42
CA ALA A 7 0.46 -10.22 -7.30
C ALA A 7 1.86 -9.82 -7.79
N ALA A 8 2.55 -9.04 -6.99
CA ALA A 8 3.91 -8.61 -7.32
C ALA A 8 4.89 -9.76 -7.16
N ARG A 9 5.93 -9.70 -7.97
CA ARG A 9 7.12 -10.56 -7.84
C ARG A 9 8.26 -9.73 -7.27
N ILE A 10 9.29 -10.38 -6.77
CA ILE A 10 10.47 -9.69 -6.26
C ILE A 10 11.03 -8.71 -7.30
N THR A 11 11.01 -9.10 -8.56
CA THR A 11 11.55 -8.29 -9.65
C THR A 11 10.74 -7.04 -9.96
N ASP A 12 9.51 -6.92 -9.44
CA ASP A 12 8.68 -5.73 -9.64
C ASP A 12 8.99 -4.61 -8.65
N ILE A 13 9.67 -4.93 -7.55
CA ILE A 13 9.80 -4.00 -6.43
C ILE A 13 10.58 -2.74 -6.80
N GLU A 14 11.62 -2.85 -7.62
CA GLU A 14 12.38 -1.67 -8.04
C GLU A 14 11.52 -0.67 -8.80
N ALA A 15 10.61 -1.16 -9.65
CA ALA A 15 9.69 -0.29 -10.38
C ALA A 15 8.75 0.44 -9.42
N LEU A 16 8.25 -0.24 -8.38
CA LEU A 16 7.40 0.39 -7.38
C LEU A 16 8.13 1.47 -6.59
N VAL A 17 9.39 1.21 -6.23
CA VAL A 17 10.21 2.20 -5.54
C VAL A 17 10.42 3.42 -6.43
N ALA A 18 10.69 3.21 -7.72
CA ALA A 18 10.86 4.30 -8.67
C ALA A 18 9.60 5.15 -8.80
N LEU A 19 8.43 4.51 -8.87
CA LEU A 19 7.15 5.22 -8.96
C LEU A 19 6.83 6.03 -7.72
N SER A 20 7.35 5.64 -6.55
CA SER A 20 7.09 6.36 -5.32
C SER A 20 7.77 7.72 -5.24
N GLY A 21 8.79 7.95 -6.09
CA GLY A 21 9.40 9.27 -6.22
C GLY A 21 10.04 9.81 -4.94
N GLY A 22 10.56 8.95 -4.09
CA GLY A 22 11.21 9.38 -2.85
C GLY A 22 10.25 9.60 -1.69
N SER A 23 8.98 9.24 -1.84
CA SER A 23 7.99 9.38 -0.77
C SER A 23 8.13 8.30 0.30
N LEU A 24 8.94 7.28 0.05
CA LEU A 24 9.15 6.19 1.00
C LEU A 24 10.17 6.58 2.07
N GLY A 25 10.11 5.93 3.22
CA GLY A 25 11.09 6.10 4.27
C GLY A 25 12.49 5.72 3.78
N ASP A 26 13.50 6.25 4.46
CA ASP A 26 14.90 6.05 4.07
C ASP A 26 15.55 4.81 4.69
N GLY A 27 14.79 4.07 5.50
CA GLY A 27 15.31 2.88 6.18
C GLY A 27 16.13 3.17 7.43
N SER A 28 16.22 4.44 7.84
CA SER A 28 17.05 4.82 8.98
C SER A 28 16.53 4.34 10.33
N SER A 29 15.23 4.06 10.42
CA SER A 29 14.61 3.66 11.68
C SER A 29 14.48 2.15 11.86
N GLY A 30 14.99 1.35 10.93
CA GLY A 30 14.88 -0.11 11.00
C GLY A 30 16.00 -0.82 10.27
N PRO A 31 16.06 -2.14 10.39
CA PRO A 31 17.12 -2.93 9.74
C PRO A 31 16.95 -3.07 8.23
N LEU A 32 15.75 -2.80 7.71
CA LEU A 32 15.43 -2.97 6.29
C LEU A 32 15.02 -1.65 5.69
N GLY A 33 15.48 -1.37 4.47
CA GLY A 33 14.95 -0.28 3.69
C GLY A 33 13.59 -0.65 3.07
N PRO A 34 12.89 0.33 2.47
CA PRO A 34 11.56 0.08 1.90
C PRO A 34 11.54 -1.01 0.84
N ALA A 35 12.55 -1.07 -0.04
CA ALA A 35 12.60 -2.09 -1.09
C ALA A 35 12.72 -3.49 -0.51
N ASP A 36 13.63 -3.66 0.46
CA ASP A 36 13.83 -4.97 1.08
C ASP A 36 12.61 -5.39 1.89
N LEU A 37 11.98 -4.44 2.56
CA LEU A 37 10.75 -4.73 3.28
C LEU A 37 9.64 -5.20 2.34
N MET A 38 9.46 -4.53 1.20
CA MET A 38 8.47 -4.96 0.22
C MET A 38 8.78 -6.35 -0.35
N ARG A 39 10.07 -6.65 -0.60
CA ARG A 39 10.46 -7.99 -1.05
C ARG A 39 10.07 -9.06 -0.05
N GLN A 40 10.21 -8.75 1.23
CA GLN A 40 9.79 -9.65 2.30
C GLN A 40 8.26 -9.83 2.31
N LEU A 41 7.52 -8.74 2.16
CA LEU A 41 6.06 -8.76 2.21
C LEU A 41 5.45 -9.62 1.09
N VAL A 42 6.13 -9.76 -0.05
CA VAL A 42 5.65 -10.59 -1.16
C VAL A 42 5.40 -12.04 -0.71
N PHE A 43 6.14 -12.52 0.28
CA PHE A 43 6.04 -13.90 0.75
C PHE A 43 5.22 -14.07 2.03
N LEU A 44 4.73 -12.99 2.63
CA LEU A 44 4.00 -13.09 3.90
C LEU A 44 2.51 -13.27 3.67
N PRO A 45 1.85 -14.21 4.39
CA PRO A 45 0.44 -14.49 4.18
C PRO A 45 -0.50 -13.37 4.65
N HIS A 46 -0.02 -12.49 5.55
CA HIS A 46 -0.82 -11.38 6.05
C HIS A 46 -0.53 -10.07 5.32
N ALA A 47 0.09 -10.15 4.16
CA ALA A 47 0.35 -9.01 3.30
C ALA A 47 0.03 -9.36 1.86
N THR A 48 -0.38 -8.36 1.10
CA THR A 48 -0.62 -8.49 -0.34
C THR A 48 0.11 -7.34 -1.02
N VAL A 49 0.98 -7.66 -1.96
CA VAL A 49 1.65 -6.67 -2.80
C VAL A 49 1.16 -6.87 -4.22
N LEU A 50 0.61 -5.82 -4.79
CA LEU A 50 -0.01 -5.86 -6.12
C LEU A 50 0.69 -4.91 -7.08
N VAL A 51 0.69 -5.27 -8.35
CA VAL A 51 1.13 -4.38 -9.42
C VAL A 51 0.08 -4.36 -10.53
N ALA A 52 0.01 -3.23 -11.21
CA ALA A 52 -0.75 -3.10 -12.46
C ALA A 52 0.27 -3.06 -13.59
N GLU A 53 0.13 -3.97 -14.54
CA GLU A 53 1.11 -4.17 -15.60
C GLU A 53 0.46 -4.07 -16.96
N ARG A 54 1.12 -3.36 -17.88
CA ARG A 54 0.76 -3.31 -19.28
C ARG A 54 2.02 -3.53 -20.11
N LYS A 55 2.06 -4.63 -20.89
CA LYS A 55 3.17 -4.93 -21.77
C LYS A 55 4.54 -4.82 -21.07
N ARG A 56 4.66 -5.42 -19.89
CA ARG A 56 5.86 -5.40 -19.04
C ARG A 56 6.15 -4.10 -18.32
N ASP A 57 5.39 -3.04 -18.61
CA ASP A 57 5.53 -1.79 -17.87
C ASP A 57 4.66 -1.82 -16.63
N ILE A 58 5.22 -1.42 -15.50
CA ILE A 58 4.49 -1.32 -14.24
C ILE A 58 3.86 0.07 -14.17
N LEU A 59 2.54 0.11 -14.19
CA LEU A 59 1.78 1.36 -14.14
C LEU A 59 1.44 1.79 -12.73
N GLY A 60 1.57 0.91 -11.77
CA GLY A 60 1.28 1.23 -10.38
C GLY A 60 1.38 0.01 -9.51
N GLY A 61 1.22 0.21 -8.21
CA GLY A 61 1.21 -0.87 -7.25
C GLY A 61 0.62 -0.46 -5.93
N ALA A 62 0.34 -1.46 -5.11
CA ALA A 62 -0.25 -1.26 -3.79
C ALA A 62 0.30 -2.29 -2.82
N VAL A 63 0.39 -1.90 -1.56
CA VAL A 63 0.75 -2.79 -0.47
C VAL A 63 -0.40 -2.78 0.54
N LEU A 64 -0.96 -3.96 0.80
CA LEU A 64 -1.99 -4.16 1.82
C LEU A 64 -1.37 -4.99 2.93
N ALA A 65 -1.41 -4.49 4.16
CA ALA A 65 -0.98 -5.23 5.34
C ALA A 65 -2.19 -5.52 6.21
N ILE A 66 -2.24 -6.72 6.79
CA ILE A 66 -3.38 -7.16 7.59
C ILE A 66 -2.89 -7.43 9.00
N ARG A 67 -3.61 -6.90 9.98
CA ARG A 67 -3.28 -7.09 11.38
C ARG A 67 -4.51 -7.46 12.20
N PRO A 68 -4.33 -8.22 13.28
CA PRO A 68 -5.42 -8.41 14.23
C PRO A 68 -5.68 -7.10 14.98
N SER A 69 -6.94 -6.85 15.30
CA SER A 69 -7.35 -5.67 16.07
C SER A 69 -8.36 -6.09 17.13
N VAL A 70 -7.95 -5.96 18.38
CA VAL A 70 -8.86 -6.27 19.50
C VAL A 70 -10.04 -5.31 19.48
N ARG A 71 -9.77 -4.04 19.18
CA ARG A 71 -10.81 -3.01 19.14
C ARG A 71 -11.85 -3.31 18.05
N ALA A 72 -11.41 -3.78 16.90
CA ALA A 72 -12.31 -4.12 15.80
C ALA A 72 -12.97 -5.49 15.98
N GLY A 73 -12.45 -6.31 16.88
CA GLY A 73 -12.95 -7.67 17.08
C GLY A 73 -12.60 -8.62 15.94
N GLY A 74 -11.53 -8.35 15.20
CA GLY A 74 -11.12 -9.14 14.05
C GLY A 74 -9.91 -8.55 13.38
N TYR A 75 -9.80 -8.76 12.08
CA TYR A 75 -8.66 -8.24 11.31
C TYR A 75 -8.99 -6.91 10.67
N VAL A 76 -7.98 -6.07 10.55
CA VAL A 76 -8.05 -4.78 9.84
C VAL A 76 -6.94 -4.76 8.81
N GLY A 77 -7.29 -4.36 7.59
CA GLY A 77 -6.31 -4.14 6.53
C GLY A 77 -5.89 -2.69 6.47
N THR A 78 -4.62 -2.46 6.13
CA THR A 78 -4.12 -1.11 5.87
C THR A 78 -3.50 -1.11 4.49
N ILE A 79 -3.97 -0.22 3.62
CA ILE A 79 -3.29 0.03 2.36
C ILE A 79 -2.16 1.00 2.67
N ASP A 80 -0.97 0.44 2.83
CA ASP A 80 0.20 1.17 3.29
C ASP A 80 0.88 1.95 2.17
N LEU A 81 0.68 1.52 0.93
CA LEU A 81 1.24 2.15 -0.24
C LEU A 81 0.27 2.02 -1.40
N LEU A 82 0.08 3.12 -2.11
CA LEU A 82 -0.61 3.14 -3.39
C LEU A 82 0.15 4.12 -4.28
N VAL A 83 0.77 3.62 -5.34
CA VAL A 83 1.52 4.45 -6.28
C VAL A 83 1.04 4.18 -7.68
N VAL A 84 0.98 5.21 -8.50
CA VAL A 84 0.57 5.10 -9.88
C VAL A 84 1.43 6.00 -10.75
N ASP A 85 1.67 5.55 -11.98
CA ASP A 85 2.36 6.35 -12.97
C ASP A 85 1.41 7.45 -13.45
N PRO A 86 1.75 8.72 -13.27
CA PRO A 86 0.87 9.81 -13.71
C PRO A 86 0.64 9.84 -15.22
N ALA A 87 1.50 9.21 -16.01
CA ALA A 87 1.33 9.11 -17.46
C ALA A 87 0.53 7.89 -17.89
N GLY A 88 0.18 6.98 -16.97
CA GLY A 88 -0.42 5.69 -17.26
C GLY A 88 -1.84 5.51 -16.75
N GLU A 89 -2.74 6.45 -16.99
CA GLU A 89 -4.15 6.39 -16.56
C GLU A 89 -4.29 6.23 -15.04
N PRO A 90 -3.79 7.20 -14.27
CA PRO A 90 -3.69 7.04 -12.82
C PRO A 90 -5.03 6.82 -12.13
N ASP A 91 -6.11 7.42 -12.59
CA ASP A 91 -7.42 7.24 -11.94
C ASP A 91 -7.93 5.82 -12.12
N ALA A 92 -7.83 5.27 -13.33
CA ALA A 92 -8.31 3.91 -13.61
C ALA A 92 -7.43 2.87 -12.89
N VAL A 93 -6.12 3.05 -12.94
CA VAL A 93 -5.17 2.12 -12.30
C VAL A 93 -5.35 2.15 -10.78
N SER A 94 -5.50 3.34 -10.18
CA SER A 94 -5.77 3.46 -8.75
C SER A 94 -7.04 2.72 -8.36
N ALA A 95 -8.12 2.91 -9.12
CA ALA A 95 -9.39 2.25 -8.83
C ALA A 95 -9.24 0.73 -8.84
N SER A 96 -8.56 0.19 -9.86
CA SER A 96 -8.36 -1.25 -9.98
C SER A 96 -7.51 -1.81 -8.85
N LEU A 97 -6.45 -1.11 -8.46
CA LEU A 97 -5.59 -1.53 -7.35
C LEU A 97 -6.34 -1.51 -6.02
N ILE A 98 -7.09 -0.45 -5.77
CA ILE A 98 -7.88 -0.35 -4.53
C ILE A 98 -8.94 -1.45 -4.48
N GLU A 99 -9.66 -1.66 -5.58
CA GLU A 99 -10.66 -2.73 -5.65
C GLU A 99 -10.07 -4.09 -5.34
N GLU A 100 -8.89 -4.38 -5.88
CA GLU A 100 -8.23 -5.66 -5.63
C GLU A 100 -7.75 -5.78 -4.18
N CYS A 101 -7.26 -4.69 -3.59
CA CYS A 101 -6.94 -4.67 -2.16
C CYS A 101 -8.16 -4.95 -1.30
N LEU A 102 -9.29 -4.34 -1.62
CA LEU A 102 -10.54 -4.55 -0.87
C LEU A 102 -11.01 -6.00 -1.00
N ARG A 103 -10.90 -6.57 -2.19
CA ARG A 103 -11.24 -7.98 -2.41
C ARG A 103 -10.35 -8.90 -1.59
N SER A 104 -9.04 -8.67 -1.61
CA SER A 104 -8.09 -9.44 -0.82
C SER A 104 -8.39 -9.34 0.67
N ALA A 105 -8.67 -8.13 1.15
CA ALA A 105 -9.01 -7.91 2.56
C ALA A 105 -10.28 -8.66 2.95
N ALA A 106 -11.32 -8.62 2.11
CA ALA A 106 -12.56 -9.34 2.36
C ALA A 106 -12.33 -10.85 2.43
N ASN A 107 -11.54 -11.38 1.50
CA ASN A 107 -11.22 -12.81 1.47
C ASN A 107 -10.45 -13.26 2.71
N LYS A 108 -9.69 -12.36 3.31
CA LYS A 108 -8.90 -12.66 4.51
C LYS A 108 -9.61 -12.29 5.81
N GLY A 109 -10.89 -11.91 5.72
CA GLY A 109 -11.72 -11.70 6.90
C GLY A 109 -11.54 -10.35 7.58
N CYS A 110 -11.11 -9.34 6.86
CA CYS A 110 -10.98 -8.00 7.44
C CYS A 110 -12.33 -7.37 7.69
N ALA A 111 -12.49 -6.73 8.84
CA ALA A 111 -13.69 -5.96 9.18
C ALA A 111 -13.70 -4.60 8.48
N SER A 112 -12.51 -4.04 8.25
CA SER A 112 -12.37 -2.74 7.59
C SER A 112 -10.99 -2.63 6.95
N VAL A 113 -10.85 -1.64 6.08
CA VAL A 113 -9.57 -1.30 5.45
C VAL A 113 -9.34 0.18 5.66
N GLU A 114 -8.15 0.52 6.10
CA GLU A 114 -7.73 1.89 6.37
C GLU A 114 -6.64 2.30 5.38
N ALA A 115 -6.51 3.59 5.18
CA ALA A 115 -5.40 4.18 4.42
C ALA A 115 -5.09 5.54 5.00
N GLN A 116 -3.83 5.95 4.89
CA GLN A 116 -3.45 7.29 5.29
C GLN A 116 -4.00 8.28 4.26
N GLN A 117 -4.64 9.34 4.75
CA GLN A 117 -5.21 10.35 3.87
C GLN A 117 -4.08 11.13 3.20
N PRO A 118 -4.04 11.19 1.86
CA PRO A 118 -3.03 11.98 1.16
C PRO A 118 -3.35 13.47 1.22
N ASP A 119 -2.33 14.28 1.05
CA ASP A 119 -2.49 15.74 1.02
C ASP A 119 -3.02 16.22 -0.33
N ASP A 120 -2.70 15.51 -1.41
CA ASP A 120 -3.10 15.92 -2.75
C ASP A 120 -4.60 15.75 -2.97
N PRO A 121 -5.33 16.81 -3.35
CA PRO A 121 -6.78 16.72 -3.57
C PRO A 121 -7.18 15.69 -4.63
N ALA A 122 -6.39 15.50 -5.67
CA ALA A 122 -6.70 14.53 -6.71
C ALA A 122 -6.63 13.10 -6.16
N GLU A 123 -5.63 12.82 -5.32
CA GLU A 123 -5.51 11.52 -4.66
C GLU A 123 -6.63 11.29 -3.65
N GLN A 124 -7.00 12.34 -2.89
CA GLN A 124 -8.14 12.24 -1.98
C GLN A 124 -9.42 11.84 -2.70
N LYS A 125 -9.65 12.42 -3.88
CA LYS A 125 -10.83 12.08 -4.68
C LYS A 125 -10.83 10.62 -5.13
N ARG A 126 -9.66 10.08 -5.48
CA ARG A 126 -9.53 8.68 -5.88
C ARG A 126 -9.99 7.75 -4.77
N TRP A 127 -9.55 8.03 -3.53
CA TRP A 127 -9.96 7.23 -2.37
C TRP A 127 -11.46 7.35 -2.11
N LYS A 128 -12.01 8.56 -2.16
CA LYS A 128 -13.43 8.78 -1.89
C LYS A 128 -14.32 8.11 -2.92
N ARG A 129 -13.89 8.07 -4.18
CA ARG A 129 -14.63 7.36 -5.23
C ARG A 129 -14.74 5.86 -4.96
N GLN A 130 -13.79 5.31 -4.21
CA GLN A 130 -13.80 3.90 -3.84
C GLN A 130 -14.51 3.63 -2.51
N GLY A 131 -15.19 4.63 -1.97
CA GLY A 131 -15.99 4.45 -0.76
C GLY A 131 -15.26 4.74 0.54
N PHE A 132 -14.03 5.22 0.49
CA PHE A 132 -13.31 5.60 1.69
C PHE A 132 -13.86 6.91 2.24
N VAL A 133 -14.01 6.96 3.54
CA VAL A 133 -14.53 8.14 4.24
C VAL A 133 -13.54 8.54 5.34
N ASP A 134 -13.61 9.79 5.76
CA ASP A 134 -12.78 10.25 6.86
C ASP A 134 -13.19 9.51 8.13
N ASP A 135 -12.21 9.10 8.92
CA ASP A 135 -12.43 8.37 10.15
C ASP A 135 -11.60 9.00 11.27
N VAL A 136 -11.50 8.31 12.39
CA VAL A 136 -10.87 8.80 13.61
C VAL A 136 -9.40 9.17 13.34
N PRO A 137 -8.96 10.36 13.75
CA PRO A 137 -7.56 10.73 13.59
C PRO A 137 -6.62 9.86 14.42
N VAL A 138 -5.41 9.71 13.91
CA VAL A 138 -4.38 8.86 14.50
C VAL A 138 -3.46 9.70 15.38
N LEU A 139 -3.10 9.15 16.55
CA LEU A 139 -2.03 9.68 17.37
C LEU A 139 -0.74 8.96 17.00
N ARG A 140 0.36 9.71 16.92
CA ARG A 140 1.66 9.15 16.55
C ARG A 140 2.75 9.58 17.53
N HIS A 141 3.63 8.66 17.85
CA HIS A 141 4.84 8.94 18.61
C HIS A 141 6.00 8.25 17.90
N GLU A 142 7.01 9.02 17.56
CA GLU A 142 8.21 8.45 16.96
C GLU A 142 8.99 7.67 18.01
N VAL A 143 9.50 6.51 17.61
CA VAL A 143 10.22 5.61 18.51
C VAL A 143 11.67 5.53 18.09
N ALA A 144 12.59 5.72 19.05
CA ALA A 144 14.02 5.59 18.78
C ALA A 144 14.34 4.12 18.47
N PRO A 145 15.27 3.85 17.53
CA PRO A 145 15.66 2.48 17.23
C PRO A 145 16.19 1.75 18.46
N ALA A 146 15.89 0.45 18.55
CA ALA A 146 16.33 -0.38 19.66
C ALA A 146 17.85 -0.40 19.73
N GLY A 147 18.41 -0.38 20.94
CA GLY A 147 19.85 -0.41 21.19
C GLY A 147 20.52 0.96 21.18
N ARG A 148 19.82 1.99 20.75
CA ARG A 148 20.37 3.35 20.76
C ARG A 148 20.29 3.93 22.18
N ARG A 149 21.42 4.36 22.70
CA ARG A 149 21.48 4.92 24.04
C ARG A 149 22.09 6.31 24.02
N ARG A 150 21.72 7.07 25.00
CA ARG A 150 22.31 8.41 25.22
C ARG A 150 23.20 8.41 26.45
#